data_ab08ef0cb891164b3cef00fffd06b987
#
_entry.id   ab08ef0cb891164b3cef00fffd06b987
#
_cell.length_a   1.000
_cell.length_b   1.000
_cell.length_c   1.000
_cell.angle_alpha   90.00
_cell.angle_beta   90.00
_cell.angle_gamma   90.00
#
_symmetry.space_group_name_H-M   'P 1'
#
loop_
_entity.id
_entity.type
_entity.pdbx_description
1 polymer ?
#
loop_
_entity_poly.entity_id
_entity_poly.type
_entity_poly.pdbx_seq_one_letter_code
_entity_poly.pdbx_strand_id
1 'polypeptide(L)'
;MPSVKSFPQQVLDYLATGLGLSVSGAELSSSNPLPVGGKSLTSTYTFTRPADTTAYSINDVIADSASAPTIMSFANIARAVGGQSYIVKARVLTDQKTCTARMRLSLFQTAPTPINDNAPKTRLWANRVISLGSIDFDPMTTEDATNSTAASTMWTSAPINVVCDAASTTIYGILSTLDAFTPASAQQFYIALDVEQS
;
A
#
# COMPACT_ATOMS: atom_id res chain seq x y z
N MET A 1 -5.93 19.71 -51.46
CA MET A 1 -5.73 18.27 -51.70
C MET A 1 -5.64 17.59 -50.33
N PRO A 2 -6.39 16.56 -50.06
CA PRO A 2 -6.24 15.82 -48.80
C PRO A 2 -4.85 15.17 -48.81
N SER A 3 -4.13 15.34 -47.73
CA SER A 3 -2.82 14.70 -47.51
C SER A 3 -3.01 13.18 -47.51
N VAL A 4 -2.36 12.49 -48.43
CA VAL A 4 -2.34 11.02 -48.45
C VAL A 4 -1.38 10.57 -47.35
N LYS A 5 -1.93 9.98 -46.30
CA LYS A 5 -1.13 9.38 -45.24
C LYS A 5 -0.23 8.27 -45.80
N SER A 6 1.00 8.17 -45.32
CA SER A 6 1.92 7.10 -45.69
C SER A 6 1.35 5.74 -45.32
N PHE A 7 1.69 4.70 -46.09
CA PHE A 7 1.26 3.31 -45.79
C PHE A 7 1.45 2.85 -44.35
N PRO A 8 2.56 3.15 -43.67
CA PRO A 8 2.73 2.82 -42.27
C PRO A 8 1.72 3.50 -41.32
N GLN A 9 1.35 4.76 -41.61
CA GLN A 9 0.38 5.49 -40.81
C GLN A 9 -1.04 4.92 -40.96
N GLN A 10 -1.41 4.46 -42.17
CA GLN A 10 -2.72 3.84 -42.40
C GLN A 10 -2.87 2.52 -41.64
N VAL A 11 -1.80 1.72 -41.52
CA VAL A 11 -1.81 0.47 -40.77
C VAL A 11 -1.93 0.75 -39.25
N LEU A 12 -1.24 1.75 -38.75
CA LEU A 12 -1.33 2.16 -37.32
C LEU A 12 -2.72 2.68 -36.98
N ASP A 13 -3.32 3.50 -37.82
CA ASP A 13 -4.69 4.01 -37.67
C ASP A 13 -5.72 2.86 -37.65
N TYR A 14 -5.55 1.86 -38.52
CA TYR A 14 -6.42 0.69 -38.60
C TYR A 14 -6.31 -0.19 -37.37
N LEU A 15 -5.09 -0.45 -36.86
CA LEU A 15 -4.85 -1.21 -35.67
C LEU A 15 -5.38 -0.48 -34.42
N ALA A 16 -5.16 0.82 -34.34
CA ALA A 16 -5.67 1.64 -33.21
C ALA A 16 -7.21 1.63 -33.19
N THR A 17 -7.87 1.74 -34.33
CA THR A 17 -9.34 1.74 -34.44
C THR A 17 -9.92 0.35 -34.19
N GLY A 18 -9.27 -0.71 -34.69
CA GLY A 18 -9.72 -2.10 -34.55
C GLY A 18 -9.56 -2.66 -33.12
N LEU A 19 -8.62 -2.13 -32.36
CA LEU A 19 -8.36 -2.53 -30.95
C LEU A 19 -9.05 -1.61 -29.92
N GLY A 20 -9.83 -0.61 -30.35
CA GLY A 20 -10.46 0.35 -29.45
C GLY A 20 -9.46 1.26 -28.72
N LEU A 21 -8.22 1.35 -29.22
CA LEU A 21 -7.19 2.22 -28.65
C LEU A 21 -7.41 3.64 -29.16
N SER A 22 -8.02 4.49 -28.35
CA SER A 22 -8.08 5.93 -28.61
C SER A 22 -6.69 6.53 -28.38
N VAL A 23 -5.95 6.71 -29.46
CA VAL A 23 -4.72 7.50 -29.43
C VAL A 23 -5.14 8.97 -29.52
N SER A 24 -5.35 9.62 -28.41
CA SER A 24 -5.62 11.06 -28.35
C SER A 24 -4.40 11.86 -28.86
N GLY A 25 -4.29 12.02 -30.18
CA GLY A 25 -3.42 13.00 -30.81
C GLY A 25 -1.89 12.86 -30.67
N ALA A 26 -1.39 11.90 -29.94
CA ALA A 26 0.05 11.67 -29.82
C ALA A 26 0.47 10.51 -30.73
N GLU A 27 1.35 10.79 -31.67
CA GLU A 27 1.94 9.74 -32.52
C GLU A 27 2.79 8.78 -31.66
N LEU A 28 2.66 7.47 -31.92
CA LEU A 28 3.53 6.47 -31.33
C LEU A 28 4.94 6.65 -31.91
N SER A 29 5.92 6.91 -31.07
CA SER A 29 7.30 7.10 -31.47
C SER A 29 8.24 6.43 -30.46
N SER A 30 9.53 6.39 -30.75
CA SER A 30 10.53 5.94 -29.77
C SER A 30 10.58 6.81 -28.51
N SER A 31 10.11 8.07 -28.60
CA SER A 31 9.97 9.00 -27.46
C SER A 31 8.59 8.94 -26.80
N ASN A 32 7.61 8.30 -27.43
CA ASN A 32 6.25 8.07 -26.92
C ASN A 32 5.79 6.64 -27.25
N PRO A 33 6.42 5.62 -26.65
CA PRO A 33 6.04 4.23 -26.90
C PRO A 33 4.69 3.91 -26.26
N LEU A 34 4.01 2.90 -26.81
CA LEU A 34 2.87 2.30 -26.10
C LEU A 34 3.33 1.86 -24.71
N PRO A 35 2.63 2.23 -23.64
CA PRO A 35 2.94 1.73 -22.32
C PRO A 35 2.57 0.24 -22.21
N VAL A 36 3.50 -0.64 -22.59
CA VAL A 36 3.35 -2.10 -22.56
C VAL A 36 3.87 -2.71 -21.24
N GLY A 37 4.17 -1.90 -20.25
CA GLY A 37 4.68 -2.34 -18.96
C GLY A 37 3.77 -1.95 -17.80
N GLY A 38 3.80 -2.71 -16.73
CA GLY A 38 3.21 -2.34 -15.45
C GLY A 38 3.88 -1.06 -14.93
N LYS A 39 3.12 -0.19 -14.28
CA LYS A 39 3.65 0.99 -13.60
C LYS A 39 4.01 0.61 -12.16
N SER A 40 5.26 0.84 -11.76
CA SER A 40 5.65 0.76 -10.35
C SER A 40 5.36 2.08 -9.65
N LEU A 41 4.81 2.03 -8.45
CA LEU A 41 4.60 3.18 -7.58
C LEU A 41 4.69 2.79 -6.11
N THR A 42 4.88 3.78 -5.25
CA THR A 42 4.81 3.62 -3.79
C THR A 42 3.55 4.30 -3.28
N SER A 43 2.69 3.54 -2.59
CA SER A 43 1.54 4.07 -1.84
C SER A 43 1.88 4.11 -0.36
N THR A 44 1.57 5.22 0.33
CA THR A 44 2.03 5.47 1.69
C THR A 44 0.89 5.86 2.62
N TYR A 45 1.07 5.56 3.91
CA TYR A 45 0.21 6.01 4.99
C TYR A 45 1.04 6.41 6.19
N THR A 46 0.75 7.57 6.78
CA THR A 46 1.42 8.08 7.98
C THR A 46 0.39 8.42 9.04
N PHE A 47 0.67 8.09 10.28
CA PHE A 47 -0.18 8.46 11.40
C PHE A 47 0.64 8.65 12.68
N THR A 48 0.04 9.36 13.64
CA THR A 48 0.57 9.54 14.99
C THR A 48 -0.38 8.84 15.95
N ARG A 49 0.14 7.96 16.79
CA ARG A 49 -0.65 7.31 17.82
C ARG A 49 -1.02 8.28 18.95
N PRO A 50 -1.97 7.91 19.85
CA PRO A 50 -2.30 8.72 21.02
C PRO A 50 -1.10 9.10 21.87
N ALA A 51 -1.20 10.25 22.54
CA ALA A 51 -0.13 10.79 23.40
C ALA A 51 -0.13 10.11 24.78
N ASP A 52 0.05 8.79 24.79
CA ASP A 52 0.20 7.95 25.98
C ASP A 52 1.34 6.94 25.80
N THR A 53 1.69 6.23 26.85
CA THR A 53 2.74 5.20 26.89
C THR A 53 2.19 3.85 27.35
N THR A 54 0.89 3.61 27.17
CA THR A 54 0.26 2.35 27.53
C THR A 54 0.89 1.21 26.73
N ALA A 55 1.40 0.20 27.44
CA ALA A 55 2.07 -0.93 26.79
C ALA A 55 1.09 -1.73 25.93
N TYR A 56 1.53 -2.12 24.75
CA TYR A 56 0.83 -3.06 23.88
C TYR A 56 1.06 -4.50 24.34
N SER A 57 0.01 -5.29 24.25
CA SER A 57 0.11 -6.75 24.29
C SER A 57 0.28 -7.32 22.89
N ILE A 58 0.65 -8.60 22.79
CA ILE A 58 0.76 -9.31 21.50
C ILE A 58 -0.58 -9.26 20.78
N ASN A 59 -0.55 -8.90 19.50
CA ASN A 59 -1.69 -8.72 18.60
C ASN A 59 -2.59 -7.50 18.89
N ASP A 60 -2.16 -6.55 19.72
CA ASP A 60 -2.86 -5.28 19.84
C ASP A 60 -2.70 -4.44 18.55
N VAL A 61 -3.73 -3.66 18.23
CA VAL A 61 -3.75 -2.77 17.09
C VAL A 61 -3.01 -1.48 17.41
N ILE A 62 -2.24 -1.01 16.44
CA ILE A 62 -1.54 0.27 16.49
C ILE A 62 -2.31 1.23 15.57
N ALA A 63 -2.94 2.25 16.15
CA ALA A 63 -3.81 3.18 15.45
C ALA A 63 -3.62 4.63 15.92
N ASP A 64 -4.28 5.57 15.24
CA ASP A 64 -4.22 7.00 15.52
C ASP A 64 -5.14 7.45 16.68
N SER A 65 -6.02 6.58 17.15
CA SER A 65 -6.98 6.93 18.19
C SER A 65 -7.40 5.72 19.03
N ALA A 66 -7.57 5.96 20.35
CA ALA A 66 -8.10 4.97 21.29
C ALA A 66 -9.65 4.87 21.27
N SER A 67 -10.35 5.69 20.52
CA SER A 67 -11.84 5.71 20.51
C SER A 67 -12.48 5.89 19.12
N ALA A 68 -11.80 6.54 18.19
CA ALA A 68 -12.31 6.81 16.84
C ALA A 68 -11.17 6.73 15.82
N PRO A 69 -10.55 5.56 15.63
CA PRO A 69 -9.40 5.42 14.74
C PRO A 69 -9.79 5.56 13.27
N THR A 70 -8.88 6.15 12.50
CA THR A 70 -8.95 6.24 11.05
C THR A 70 -8.43 4.95 10.44
N ILE A 71 -9.18 4.35 9.51
CA ILE A 71 -8.68 3.18 8.80
C ILE A 71 -7.56 3.57 7.83
N MET A 72 -6.45 2.83 7.84
CA MET A 72 -5.36 3.05 6.91
C MET A 72 -5.83 2.81 5.48
N SER A 73 -5.56 3.76 4.58
CA SER A 73 -5.91 3.66 3.17
C SER A 73 -4.68 3.85 2.29
N PHE A 74 -4.48 2.93 1.36
CA PHE A 74 -3.42 2.96 0.36
C PHE A 74 -4.03 3.19 -1.00
N ALA A 75 -3.93 4.42 -1.49
CA ALA A 75 -4.54 4.83 -2.75
C ALA A 75 -3.68 4.46 -3.96
N ASN A 76 -4.31 4.45 -5.14
CA ASN A 76 -3.65 4.21 -6.43
C ASN A 76 -2.91 2.86 -6.50
N ILE A 77 -3.40 1.85 -5.80
CA ILE A 77 -2.83 0.49 -5.85
C ILE A 77 -2.99 -0.10 -7.25
N ALA A 78 -4.14 0.07 -7.89
CA ALA A 78 -4.39 -0.38 -9.26
C ALA A 78 -4.49 0.79 -10.24
N ARG A 79 -4.22 0.55 -11.53
CA ARG A 79 -4.33 1.55 -12.62
C ARG A 79 -5.78 1.94 -12.91
N ALA A 80 -6.70 1.00 -12.75
CA ALA A 80 -8.12 1.20 -12.96
C ALA A 80 -8.92 0.71 -11.75
N VAL A 81 -10.13 1.21 -11.59
CA VAL A 81 -11.07 0.74 -10.56
C VAL A 81 -11.33 -0.76 -10.74
N GLY A 82 -11.37 -1.50 -9.66
CA GLY A 82 -11.48 -2.96 -9.70
C GLY A 82 -10.26 -3.70 -10.22
N GLY A 83 -9.17 -2.98 -10.51
CA GLY A 83 -7.94 -3.56 -11.05
C GLY A 83 -7.15 -4.33 -10.00
N GLN A 84 -6.13 -5.03 -10.49
CA GLN A 84 -5.21 -5.82 -9.66
C GLN A 84 -3.79 -5.25 -9.71
N SER A 85 -2.98 -5.64 -8.73
CA SER A 85 -1.57 -5.28 -8.63
C SER A 85 -0.81 -6.29 -7.78
N TYR A 86 0.50 -6.19 -7.79
CA TYR A 86 1.37 -6.96 -6.92
C TYR A 86 2.10 -6.03 -5.95
N ILE A 87 1.97 -6.27 -4.64
CA ILE A 87 2.83 -5.65 -3.64
C ILE A 87 4.16 -6.41 -3.67
N VAL A 88 5.21 -5.73 -4.08
CA VAL A 88 6.56 -6.31 -4.25
C VAL A 88 7.47 -6.00 -3.07
N LYS A 89 7.17 -4.93 -2.33
CA LYS A 89 7.90 -4.54 -1.12
C LYS A 89 6.99 -3.76 -0.19
N ALA A 90 7.18 -3.92 1.11
CA ALA A 90 6.53 -3.11 2.13
C ALA A 90 7.55 -2.66 3.17
N ARG A 91 7.34 -1.47 3.73
CA ARG A 91 8.21 -0.89 4.77
C ARG A 91 7.36 -0.31 5.88
N VAL A 92 7.83 -0.46 7.11
CA VAL A 92 7.31 0.25 8.29
C VAL A 92 8.46 0.98 8.94
N LEU A 93 8.28 2.28 9.18
CA LEU A 93 9.22 3.14 9.89
C LEU A 93 8.51 3.75 11.09
N THR A 94 9.28 4.06 12.13
CA THR A 94 8.82 4.84 13.28
C THR A 94 9.88 5.86 13.68
N ASP A 95 9.47 6.95 14.30
CA ASP A 95 10.35 7.99 14.86
C ASP A 95 11.01 7.58 16.18
N GLN A 96 10.84 6.32 16.64
CA GLN A 96 11.41 5.80 17.87
C GLN A 96 12.46 4.72 17.61
N LYS A 97 13.73 5.09 17.68
CA LYS A 97 14.87 4.19 17.43
C LYS A 97 14.94 2.96 18.34
N THR A 98 14.31 3.01 19.50
CA THR A 98 14.28 1.90 20.46
C THR A 98 13.17 0.89 20.18
N CYS A 99 12.31 1.14 19.20
CA CYS A 99 11.27 0.21 18.81
C CYS A 99 11.89 -0.99 18.08
N THR A 100 11.79 -2.17 18.65
CA THR A 100 12.29 -3.44 18.08
C THR A 100 11.17 -4.45 17.83
N ALA A 101 9.91 -4.03 18.01
CA ALA A 101 8.76 -4.92 17.87
C ALA A 101 8.57 -5.37 16.41
N ARG A 102 8.21 -6.64 16.25
CA ARG A 102 7.68 -7.15 14.97
C ARG A 102 6.25 -6.65 14.79
N MET A 103 5.88 -6.41 13.57
CA MET A 103 4.55 -5.90 13.23
C MET A 103 3.89 -6.73 12.14
N ARG A 104 2.57 -6.68 12.10
CA ARG A 104 1.74 -7.29 11.05
C ARG A 104 0.82 -6.25 10.45
N LEU A 105 0.91 -6.08 9.13
CA LEU A 105 -0.05 -5.31 8.35
C LEU A 105 -1.06 -6.27 7.71
N SER A 106 -2.31 -6.22 8.14
CA SER A 106 -3.40 -6.95 7.52
C SER A 106 -4.04 -6.11 6.44
N LEU A 107 -4.23 -6.67 5.24
CA LEU A 107 -4.71 -5.99 4.06
C LEU A 107 -6.15 -6.39 3.73
N PHE A 108 -6.93 -5.41 3.26
CA PHE A 108 -8.36 -5.57 2.95
C PHE A 108 -8.71 -4.85 1.65
N GLN A 109 -9.60 -5.45 0.88
CA GLN A 109 -10.12 -4.91 -0.37
C GLN A 109 -11.04 -3.70 -0.16
N THR A 110 -11.90 -3.76 0.86
CA THR A 110 -12.76 -2.68 1.29
C THR A 110 -12.43 -2.30 2.73
N ALA A 111 -12.81 -1.10 3.18
CA ALA A 111 -12.53 -0.62 4.52
C ALA A 111 -13.17 -1.56 5.58
N PRO A 112 -12.37 -2.24 6.41
CA PRO A 112 -12.89 -2.98 7.54
C PRO A 112 -13.34 -2.02 8.65
N THR A 113 -14.07 -2.52 9.64
CA THR A 113 -14.35 -1.74 10.85
C THR A 113 -13.02 -1.38 11.53
N PRO A 114 -12.76 -0.09 11.80
CA PRO A 114 -11.57 0.33 12.54
C PRO A 114 -11.54 -0.28 13.94
N ILE A 115 -10.34 -0.56 14.43
CA ILE A 115 -10.10 -1.09 15.78
C ILE A 115 -9.28 -0.04 16.53
N ASN A 116 -9.67 0.27 17.75
CA ASN A 116 -9.04 1.26 18.59
C ASN A 116 -7.57 0.94 18.85
N ASP A 117 -6.77 1.98 19.05
CA ASP A 117 -5.38 1.83 19.50
C ASP A 117 -5.31 1.03 20.80
N ASN A 118 -4.31 0.17 20.91
CA ASN A 118 -4.08 -0.70 22.07
C ASN A 118 -5.25 -1.64 22.40
N ALA A 119 -6.14 -1.93 21.43
CA ALA A 119 -7.17 -2.94 21.58
C ALA A 119 -6.76 -4.24 20.86
N PRO A 120 -7.14 -5.41 21.40
CA PRO A 120 -6.84 -6.68 20.76
C PRO A 120 -7.38 -6.73 19.33
N LYS A 121 -6.55 -7.16 18.39
CA LYS A 121 -6.96 -7.32 17.00
C LYS A 121 -8.02 -8.40 16.88
N THR A 122 -9.22 -7.99 16.53
CA THR A 122 -10.34 -8.89 16.27
C THR A 122 -10.53 -9.09 14.77
N ARG A 123 -10.33 -10.30 14.27
CA ARG A 123 -10.66 -10.66 12.89
C ARG A 123 -12.07 -11.25 12.86
N LEU A 124 -13.04 -10.44 12.44
CA LEU A 124 -14.41 -10.91 12.27
C LEU A 124 -14.48 -11.92 11.10
N TRP A 125 -15.24 -13.01 11.28
CA TRP A 125 -15.49 -13.96 10.21
C TRP A 125 -16.16 -13.30 8.99
N ALA A 126 -16.96 -12.26 9.20
CA ALA A 126 -17.56 -11.45 8.12
C ALA A 126 -16.50 -10.83 7.19
N ASN A 127 -15.32 -10.48 7.70
CA ASN A 127 -14.25 -9.85 6.91
C ASN A 127 -13.42 -10.84 6.06
N ARG A 128 -13.74 -12.14 6.08
CA ARG A 128 -12.99 -13.15 5.31
C ARG A 128 -13.03 -12.91 3.82
N VAL A 129 -14.14 -12.38 3.30
CA VAL A 129 -14.36 -12.16 1.87
C VAL A 129 -13.63 -10.91 1.35
N ILE A 130 -13.32 -9.95 2.22
CA ILE A 130 -12.60 -8.72 1.88
C ILE A 130 -11.10 -8.77 2.24
N SER A 131 -10.66 -9.85 2.89
CA SER A 131 -9.26 -10.00 3.33
C SER A 131 -8.37 -10.37 2.15
N LEU A 132 -7.34 -9.58 1.91
CA LEU A 132 -6.32 -9.80 0.88
C LEU A 132 -5.08 -10.54 1.42
N GLY A 133 -4.98 -10.74 2.74
CA GLY A 133 -3.84 -11.37 3.38
C GLY A 133 -3.18 -10.48 4.42
N SER A 134 -1.96 -10.82 4.80
CA SER A 134 -1.15 -10.03 5.75
C SER A 134 0.32 -10.08 5.41
N ILE A 135 1.03 -9.04 5.82
CA ILE A 135 2.49 -8.90 5.74
C ILE A 135 3.02 -8.91 7.16
N ASP A 136 3.87 -9.87 7.47
CA ASP A 136 4.60 -9.92 8.74
C ASP A 136 5.97 -9.31 8.53
N PHE A 137 6.28 -8.31 9.34
CA PHE A 137 7.57 -7.63 9.32
C PHE A 137 8.49 -8.24 10.36
N ASP A 138 9.76 -8.35 10.01
CA ASP A 138 10.83 -8.71 10.93
C ASP A 138 10.99 -7.64 12.03
N PRO A 139 11.71 -7.93 13.13
CA PRO A 139 11.99 -6.94 14.16
C PRO A 139 12.55 -5.65 13.58
N MET A 140 12.04 -4.52 14.06
CA MET A 140 12.56 -3.22 13.65
C MET A 140 14.01 -3.05 14.09
N THR A 141 14.81 -2.40 13.26
CA THR A 141 16.21 -2.07 13.54
C THR A 141 16.40 -0.56 13.48
N THR A 142 17.30 -0.05 14.31
CA THR A 142 17.70 1.36 14.27
C THR A 142 18.41 1.65 12.95
N GLU A 143 18.01 2.73 12.27
CA GLU A 143 18.59 3.12 10.97
C GLU A 143 20.05 3.59 11.07
N ASP A 144 20.45 4.15 12.22
CA ASP A 144 21.80 4.68 12.44
C ASP A 144 22.19 4.57 13.91
N ALA A 145 23.50 4.47 14.17
CA ALA A 145 24.05 4.20 15.49
C ALA A 145 24.03 5.42 16.43
N THR A 146 24.17 6.66 15.94
CA THR A 146 24.52 7.81 16.78
C THR A 146 23.45 8.88 16.85
N ASN A 147 22.88 9.31 15.74
CA ASN A 147 21.95 10.44 15.66
C ASN A 147 20.56 10.09 15.15
N SER A 148 20.31 8.83 14.80
CA SER A 148 19.01 8.39 14.31
C SER A 148 17.96 8.45 15.42
N THR A 149 16.80 8.97 15.07
CA THR A 149 15.59 8.90 15.91
C THR A 149 14.61 7.84 15.40
N ALA A 150 14.94 7.15 14.30
CA ALA A 150 14.05 6.23 13.62
C ALA A 150 14.49 4.77 13.78
N ALA A 151 13.52 3.88 13.74
CA ALA A 151 13.72 2.45 13.49
C ALA A 151 12.85 2.03 12.31
N SER A 152 13.31 1.04 11.54
CA SER A 152 12.59 0.55 10.38
C SER A 152 12.67 -0.96 10.24
N THR A 153 11.77 -1.49 9.42
CA THR A 153 11.79 -2.87 8.94
C THR A 153 11.25 -2.94 7.53
N MET A 154 11.73 -3.91 6.76
CA MET A 154 11.35 -4.10 5.37
C MET A 154 10.91 -5.54 5.12
N TRP A 155 9.85 -5.71 4.35
CA TRP A 155 9.41 -6.99 3.83
C TRP A 155 9.66 -7.03 2.30
N THR A 156 10.30 -8.09 1.82
CA THR A 156 10.66 -8.31 0.40
C THR A 156 10.45 -9.77 -0.02
N SER A 157 9.43 -10.41 0.53
CA SER A 157 9.12 -11.80 0.22
C SER A 157 8.45 -11.93 -1.16
N ALA A 158 7.89 -13.09 -1.48
CA ALA A 158 7.18 -13.29 -2.75
C ALA A 158 6.06 -12.26 -2.94
N PRO A 159 5.87 -11.70 -4.15
CA PRO A 159 4.85 -10.69 -4.40
C PRO A 159 3.44 -11.14 -3.99
N ILE A 160 2.70 -10.26 -3.33
CA ILE A 160 1.32 -10.50 -2.93
C ILE A 160 0.40 -9.90 -3.99
N ASN A 161 -0.39 -10.74 -4.64
CA ASN A 161 -1.46 -10.26 -5.53
C ASN A 161 -2.57 -9.63 -4.69
N VAL A 162 -2.97 -8.42 -5.05
CA VAL A 162 -4.08 -7.69 -4.45
C VAL A 162 -5.05 -7.23 -5.53
N VAL A 163 -6.34 -7.31 -5.23
CA VAL A 163 -7.43 -6.87 -6.12
C VAL A 163 -8.21 -5.80 -5.40
N CYS A 164 -8.34 -4.64 -6.03
CA CYS A 164 -9.14 -3.54 -5.51
C CYS A 164 -10.64 -3.83 -5.62
N ASP A 165 -11.44 -3.16 -4.79
CA ASP A 165 -12.90 -3.16 -4.94
C ASP A 165 -13.32 -2.68 -6.33
N ALA A 166 -14.44 -3.20 -6.85
CA ALA A 166 -14.93 -2.91 -8.19
C ALA A 166 -15.14 -1.40 -8.49
N ALA A 167 -15.26 -0.58 -7.45
CA ALA A 167 -15.46 0.87 -7.55
C ALA A 167 -14.24 1.67 -7.06
N SER A 168 -13.08 1.04 -6.81
CA SER A 168 -11.93 1.68 -6.17
C SER A 168 -10.60 1.24 -6.80
N THR A 169 -9.57 2.07 -6.57
CA THR A 169 -8.15 1.75 -6.78
C THR A 169 -7.39 1.66 -5.45
N THR A 170 -8.11 1.65 -4.32
CA THR A 170 -7.56 1.72 -2.97
C THR A 170 -7.72 0.38 -2.27
N ILE A 171 -6.73 0.01 -1.45
CA ILE A 171 -6.84 -1.06 -0.46
C ILE A 171 -6.67 -0.47 0.95
N TYR A 172 -7.00 -1.23 1.96
CA TYR A 172 -7.01 -0.79 3.35
C TYR A 172 -6.13 -1.67 4.21
N GLY A 173 -5.66 -1.13 5.35
CA GLY A 173 -4.79 -1.82 6.26
C GLY A 173 -5.16 -1.68 7.73
N ILE A 174 -4.79 -2.68 8.53
CA ILE A 174 -4.75 -2.61 9.99
C ILE A 174 -3.37 -3.08 10.42
N LEU A 175 -2.63 -2.20 11.12
CA LEU A 175 -1.34 -2.52 11.72
C LEU A 175 -1.56 -3.09 13.12
N SER A 176 -0.88 -4.17 13.44
CA SER A 176 -0.87 -4.76 14.80
C SER A 176 0.55 -5.17 15.17
N THR A 177 0.84 -5.19 16.46
CA THR A 177 2.13 -5.71 16.94
C THR A 177 2.10 -7.23 17.04
N LEU A 178 3.24 -7.86 16.81
CA LEU A 178 3.46 -9.30 17.08
C LEU A 178 4.22 -9.54 18.38
N ASP A 179 4.72 -8.47 18.98
CA ASP A 179 5.45 -8.50 20.26
C ASP A 179 4.84 -7.49 21.24
N ALA A 180 4.92 -7.77 22.54
CA ALA A 180 4.61 -6.78 23.55
C ALA A 180 5.71 -5.70 23.58
N PHE A 181 5.32 -4.43 23.60
CA PHE A 181 6.27 -3.32 23.73
C PHE A 181 5.59 -2.09 24.33
N THR A 182 6.39 -1.21 24.92
CA THR A 182 5.91 0.09 25.43
C THR A 182 6.25 1.16 24.39
N PRO A 183 5.24 1.83 23.82
CA PRO A 183 5.47 2.87 22.84
C PRO A 183 5.92 4.18 23.48
N ALA A 184 6.49 5.08 22.69
CA ALA A 184 6.63 6.47 23.09
C ALA A 184 5.28 7.21 22.95
N SER A 185 5.13 8.28 23.74
CA SER A 185 3.98 9.18 23.62
C SER A 185 3.96 9.84 22.25
N ALA A 186 2.82 9.82 21.59
CA ALA A 186 2.63 10.36 20.23
C ALA A 186 3.62 9.79 19.19
N GLN A 187 4.03 8.55 19.33
CA GLN A 187 4.92 7.86 18.39
C GLN A 187 4.32 7.86 17.00
N GLN A 188 5.12 8.20 15.99
CA GLN A 188 4.71 8.24 14.60
C GLN A 188 5.07 6.95 13.88
N PHE A 189 4.20 6.55 12.94
CA PHE A 189 4.42 5.43 12.04
C PHE A 189 4.23 5.86 10.60
N TYR A 190 5.11 5.36 9.74
CA TYR A 190 5.04 5.51 8.30
C TYR A 190 5.05 4.13 7.65
N ILE A 191 4.06 3.84 6.84
CA ILE A 191 3.94 2.59 6.10
C ILE A 191 4.02 2.90 4.61
N ALA A 192 4.81 2.14 3.87
CA ALA A 192 4.93 2.25 2.42
C ALA A 192 4.75 0.89 1.77
N LEU A 193 3.96 0.84 0.71
CA LEU A 193 3.75 -0.32 -0.14
C LEU A 193 4.27 0.03 -1.54
N ASP A 194 5.32 -0.66 -1.99
CA ASP A 194 5.79 -0.57 -3.36
C ASP A 194 5.03 -1.60 -4.20
N VAL A 195 4.33 -1.13 -5.22
CA VAL A 195 3.40 -1.94 -6.01
C VAL A 195 3.76 -1.90 -7.50
N GLU A 196 3.55 -3.02 -8.17
CA GLU A 196 3.56 -3.14 -9.61
C GLU A 196 2.12 -3.29 -10.10
N GLN A 197 1.65 -2.25 -10.82
CA GLN A 197 0.28 -2.21 -11.35
C GLN A 197 0.20 -3.01 -12.65
N SER A 198 -0.78 -3.89 -12.74
CA SER A 198 -1.09 -4.67 -13.97
C SER A 198 -2.01 -3.89 -14.90
#